data_4229031975ab8af3b1c56edc398a5700
#
_entry.id   4229031975ab8af3b1c56edc398a5700
#
_cell.length_a   1.000
_cell.length_b   1.000
_cell.length_c   1.000
_cell.angle_alpha   90.00
_cell.angle_beta   90.00
_cell.angle_gamma   90.00
#
_symmetry.space_group_name_H-M   'P 1'
#
loop_
_entity.id
_entity.type
_entity.pdbx_description
1 polymer ?
#
loop_
_entity_poly.entity_id
_entity_poly.type
_entity_poly.pdbx_seq_one_letter_code
_entity_poly.pdbx_strand_id
1 'polypeptide(L)'
;MKTFGKVIVEARKAAGLTQKGVAERLRRGDGRKVLPAYLNDLEHDRRYLPEDPVIEQLAKILRLSSDVLYFYAKRVPPDVRRDATDSEVAAAYRAFRRVIDDAVEERY
;
A
#
# COMPACT_ATOMS: atom_id res chain seq x y z
N MET A 1 3.97 4.04 13.85
CA MET A 1 3.90 3.69 12.41
C MET A 1 2.62 4.27 11.83
N LYS A 2 2.67 4.78 10.62
CA LYS A 2 1.49 5.33 9.94
C LYS A 2 0.49 4.23 9.63
N THR A 3 -0.78 4.62 9.41
CA THR A 3 -1.79 3.70 8.88
C THR A 3 -1.76 3.72 7.36
N PHE A 4 -2.36 2.72 6.75
CA PHE A 4 -2.55 2.66 5.31
C PHE A 4 -3.27 3.92 4.79
N GLY A 5 -4.35 4.33 5.47
CA GLY A 5 -5.11 5.52 5.10
C GLY A 5 -4.27 6.78 5.13
N LYS A 6 -3.44 6.95 6.15
CA LYS A 6 -2.57 8.12 6.27
C LYS A 6 -1.52 8.19 5.17
N VAL A 7 -0.96 7.05 4.79
CA VAL A 7 -0.01 6.97 3.66
C VAL A 7 -0.68 7.43 2.37
N ILE A 8 -1.92 6.99 2.14
CA ILE A 8 -2.69 7.39 0.95
C ILE A 8 -2.95 8.90 0.94
N VAL A 9 -3.39 9.47 2.07
CA VAL A 9 -3.64 10.92 2.18
C VAL A 9 -2.38 11.70 1.83
N GLU A 10 -1.27 11.37 2.46
CA GLU A 10 -0.02 12.08 2.25
C GLU A 10 0.45 12.00 0.79
N ALA A 11 0.39 10.81 0.19
CA ALA A 11 0.79 10.62 -1.19
C ALA A 11 -0.16 11.33 -2.16
N ARG A 12 -1.47 11.30 -1.89
CA ARG A 12 -2.45 12.01 -2.71
C ARG A 12 -2.20 13.50 -2.71
N LYS A 13 -1.98 14.09 -1.54
CA LYS A 13 -1.69 15.52 -1.42
C LYS A 13 -0.37 15.89 -2.09
N ALA A 14 0.64 15.07 -1.92
CA ALA A 14 1.94 15.28 -2.57
C ALA A 14 1.83 15.22 -4.11
N ALA A 15 0.92 14.40 -4.64
CA ALA A 15 0.65 14.31 -6.07
C ALA A 15 -0.28 15.41 -6.57
N GLY A 16 -0.79 16.27 -5.69
CA GLY A 16 -1.70 17.35 -6.06
C GLY A 16 -3.07 16.88 -6.51
N LEU A 17 -3.51 15.71 -6.04
CA LEU A 17 -4.77 15.10 -6.43
C LEU A 17 -5.85 15.27 -5.35
N THR A 18 -7.11 15.40 -5.82
CA THR A 18 -8.28 15.38 -4.95
C THR A 18 -8.75 13.94 -4.76
N GLN A 19 -9.57 13.70 -3.74
CA GLN A 19 -10.21 12.40 -3.57
C GLN A 19 -11.02 12.01 -4.82
N LYS A 20 -11.77 12.97 -5.38
CA LYS A 20 -12.54 12.77 -6.60
C LYS A 20 -11.62 12.39 -7.76
N GLY A 21 -10.49 13.08 -7.92
CA GLY A 21 -9.53 12.80 -8.99
C GLY A 21 -8.95 11.40 -8.91
N VAL A 22 -8.64 10.93 -7.71
CA VAL A 22 -8.17 9.56 -7.50
C VAL A 22 -9.28 8.56 -7.79
N ALA A 23 -10.49 8.80 -7.27
CA ALA A 23 -11.63 7.90 -7.48
C ALA A 23 -11.95 7.71 -8.96
N GLU A 24 -11.87 8.77 -9.74
CA GLU A 24 -12.12 8.71 -11.19
C GLU A 24 -11.15 7.80 -11.94
N ARG A 25 -9.95 7.62 -11.41
CA ARG A 25 -8.90 6.79 -12.01
C ARG A 25 -8.90 5.35 -11.51
N LEU A 26 -9.66 5.05 -10.47
CA LEU A 26 -9.75 3.71 -9.90
C LEU A 26 -10.88 2.90 -10.52
N ARG A 27 -10.66 1.59 -10.59
CA ARG A 27 -11.70 0.63 -10.97
C ARG A 27 -11.66 -0.53 -9.98
N ARG A 28 -12.84 -1.02 -9.58
CA ARG A 28 -12.97 -2.25 -8.81
C ARG A 28 -12.58 -3.44 -9.68
N GLY A 29 -12.41 -4.60 -9.06
CA GLY A 29 -12.08 -5.82 -9.78
C GLY A 29 -13.11 -6.20 -10.85
N ASP A 30 -14.38 -5.78 -10.68
CA ASP A 30 -15.46 -5.98 -11.65
C ASP A 30 -15.53 -4.86 -12.72
N GLY A 31 -14.58 -3.93 -12.71
CA GLY A 31 -14.51 -2.82 -13.65
C GLY A 31 -15.34 -1.60 -13.29
N ARG A 32 -16.09 -1.65 -12.19
CA ARG A 32 -16.93 -0.53 -11.75
C ARG A 32 -16.10 0.63 -11.23
N LYS A 33 -16.67 1.82 -11.41
CA LYS A 33 -16.08 3.06 -10.88
C LYS A 33 -16.15 3.07 -9.35
N VAL A 34 -15.19 3.74 -8.76
CA VAL A 34 -15.11 3.97 -7.33
C VAL A 34 -15.65 5.37 -7.02
N LEU A 35 -16.44 5.49 -5.95
CA LEU A 35 -16.95 6.78 -5.52
C LEU A 35 -15.93 7.49 -4.61
N PRO A 36 -15.94 8.84 -4.58
CA PRO A 36 -15.06 9.59 -3.66
C PRO A 36 -15.24 9.20 -2.20
N ALA A 37 -16.46 8.82 -1.78
CA ALA A 37 -16.72 8.35 -0.42
C ALA A 37 -15.89 7.12 -0.05
N TYR A 38 -15.62 6.23 -1.02
CA TYR A 38 -14.76 5.08 -0.81
C TYR A 38 -13.34 5.52 -0.45
N LEU A 39 -12.80 6.49 -1.19
CA LEU A 39 -11.47 7.03 -0.91
C LEU A 39 -11.44 7.70 0.46
N ASN A 40 -12.47 8.46 0.79
CA ASN A 40 -12.54 9.11 2.09
C ASN A 40 -12.52 8.09 3.22
N ASP A 41 -13.27 7.00 3.07
CA ASP A 41 -13.28 5.92 4.07
C ASP A 41 -11.93 5.22 4.18
N LEU A 42 -11.25 4.96 3.06
CA LEU A 42 -9.90 4.39 3.08
C LEU A 42 -8.91 5.32 3.79
N GLU A 43 -8.98 6.61 3.51
CA GLU A 43 -8.10 7.61 4.11
C GLU A 43 -8.28 7.75 5.62
N HIS A 44 -9.48 7.45 6.11
CA HIS A 44 -9.79 7.49 7.54
C HIS A 44 -9.76 6.11 8.20
N ASP A 45 -9.26 5.11 7.50
CA ASP A 45 -9.14 3.74 8.01
C ASP A 45 -10.48 3.15 8.49
N ARG A 46 -11.57 3.49 7.78
CA ARG A 46 -12.95 3.06 8.10
C ARG A 46 -13.41 1.85 7.30
N ARG A 47 -12.56 1.33 6.42
CA ARG A 47 -12.90 0.20 5.56
C ARG A 47 -11.88 -0.90 5.68
N TYR A 48 -12.28 -2.09 5.26
CA TYR A 48 -11.33 -3.15 4.98
C TYR A 48 -10.37 -2.68 3.88
N LEU A 49 -9.13 -3.12 3.99
CA LEU A 49 -8.11 -2.77 3.01
C LEU A 49 -8.49 -3.31 1.63
N PRO A 50 -8.18 -2.58 0.55
CA PRO A 50 -8.60 -2.98 -0.77
C PRO A 50 -7.90 -4.24 -1.27
N GLU A 51 -8.50 -4.87 -2.27
CA GLU A 51 -7.92 -6.02 -2.96
C GLU A 51 -6.65 -5.62 -3.71
N ASP A 52 -5.81 -6.61 -4.02
CA ASP A 52 -4.53 -6.37 -4.68
C ASP A 52 -4.63 -5.52 -5.95
N PRO A 53 -5.59 -5.75 -6.88
CA PRO A 53 -5.69 -4.90 -8.07
C PRO A 53 -5.90 -3.41 -7.76
N VAL A 54 -6.64 -3.10 -6.71
CA VAL A 54 -6.86 -1.71 -6.29
C VAL A 54 -5.60 -1.13 -5.67
N ILE A 55 -4.87 -1.91 -4.87
CA ILE A 55 -3.58 -1.48 -4.31
C ILE A 55 -2.61 -1.16 -5.44
N GLU A 56 -2.52 -2.00 -6.46
CA GLU A 56 -1.64 -1.77 -7.61
C GLU A 56 -2.00 -0.47 -8.36
N GLN A 57 -3.29 -0.23 -8.55
CA GLN A 57 -3.76 1.00 -9.19
C GLN A 57 -3.43 2.22 -8.34
N LEU A 58 -3.69 2.15 -7.04
CA LEU A 58 -3.37 3.25 -6.11
C LEU A 58 -1.89 3.59 -6.15
N ALA A 59 -1.03 2.58 -6.16
CA ALA A 59 0.41 2.81 -6.23
C ALA A 59 0.80 3.61 -7.47
N LYS A 60 0.25 3.26 -8.63
CA LYS A 60 0.50 3.98 -9.88
C LYS A 60 -0.04 5.40 -9.85
N ILE A 61 -1.28 5.57 -9.42
CA ILE A 61 -1.94 6.88 -9.37
C ILE A 61 -1.21 7.81 -8.41
N LEU A 62 -0.82 7.30 -7.25
CA LEU A 62 -0.18 8.07 -6.19
C LEU A 62 1.35 8.14 -6.31
N ARG A 63 1.91 7.50 -7.33
CA ARG A 63 3.35 7.46 -7.60
C ARG A 63 4.15 6.89 -6.43
N LEU A 64 3.63 5.83 -5.84
CA LEU A 64 4.30 5.07 -4.79
C LEU A 64 4.75 3.72 -5.30
N SER A 65 5.78 3.17 -4.68
CA SER A 65 6.06 1.74 -4.84
C SER A 65 4.89 0.93 -4.28
N SER A 66 4.41 -0.06 -5.02
CA SER A 66 3.36 -0.94 -4.53
C SER A 66 3.80 -1.68 -3.26
N ASP A 67 5.09 -1.97 -3.12
CA ASP A 67 5.64 -2.61 -1.92
C ASP A 67 5.37 -1.80 -0.66
N VAL A 68 5.44 -0.47 -0.76
CA VAL A 68 5.12 0.42 0.36
C VAL A 68 3.67 0.25 0.78
N LEU A 69 2.75 0.22 -0.18
CA LEU A 69 1.33 0.03 0.13
C LEU A 69 1.04 -1.36 0.71
N TYR A 70 1.67 -2.40 0.18
CA TYR A 70 1.52 -3.74 0.74
C TYR A 70 2.05 -3.82 2.17
N PHE A 71 3.17 -3.16 2.44
CA PHE A 71 3.71 -3.09 3.79
C PHE A 71 2.69 -2.52 4.79
N TYR A 72 2.10 -1.36 4.45
CA TYR A 72 1.10 -0.74 5.32
C TYR A 72 -0.23 -1.48 5.33
N ALA A 73 -0.54 -2.26 4.30
CA ALA A 73 -1.68 -3.16 4.27
C ALA A 73 -1.43 -4.42 5.10
N LYS A 74 -0.21 -4.60 5.62
CA LYS A 74 0.22 -5.80 6.36
C LYS A 74 0.04 -7.06 5.52
N ARG A 75 0.44 -6.96 4.27
CA ARG A 75 0.22 -8.02 3.28
C ARG A 75 1.50 -8.22 2.48
N VAL A 76 1.85 -9.48 2.26
CA VAL A 76 2.99 -9.82 1.39
C VAL A 76 2.60 -9.50 -0.05
N PRO A 77 3.47 -8.85 -0.84
CA PRO A 77 3.15 -8.58 -2.25
C PRO A 77 2.87 -9.88 -3.03
N PRO A 78 1.93 -9.84 -4.01
CA PRO A 78 1.51 -11.05 -4.70
C PRO A 78 2.61 -11.85 -5.37
N ASP A 79 3.61 -11.16 -5.95
CA ASP A 79 4.71 -11.81 -6.66
C ASP A 79 5.64 -12.61 -5.75
N VAL A 80 5.65 -12.32 -4.44
CA VAL A 80 6.45 -13.07 -3.46
C VAL A 80 5.61 -14.02 -2.61
N ARG A 81 4.31 -14.15 -2.90
CA ARG A 81 3.43 -15.14 -2.28
C ARG A 81 3.62 -16.48 -2.99
N ARG A 82 4.79 -17.06 -2.85
CA ARG A 82 5.14 -18.34 -3.47
C ARG A 82 5.24 -19.42 -2.41
N ASP A 83 5.41 -20.64 -2.85
CA ASP A 83 5.64 -21.78 -1.97
C ASP A 83 7.04 -21.71 -1.38
N ALA A 84 7.18 -20.92 -0.33
CA ALA A 84 8.40 -20.84 0.44
C ALA A 84 8.30 -21.74 1.67
N THR A 85 9.39 -22.36 2.06
CA THR A 85 9.45 -23.11 3.31
C THR A 85 9.44 -22.15 4.49
N ASP A 86 9.09 -22.64 5.68
CA ASP A 86 9.10 -21.84 6.89
C ASP A 86 10.49 -21.27 7.17
N SER A 87 11.55 -22.05 6.91
CA SER A 87 12.93 -21.59 7.05
C SER A 87 13.26 -20.43 6.10
N GLU A 88 12.79 -20.51 4.87
CA GLU A 88 12.97 -19.45 3.88
C GLU A 88 12.24 -18.18 4.28
N VAL A 89 11.01 -18.30 4.76
CA VAL A 89 10.23 -17.16 5.28
C VAL A 89 10.96 -16.49 6.44
N ALA A 90 11.44 -17.28 7.40
CA ALA A 90 12.17 -16.75 8.55
C ALA A 90 13.44 -16.02 8.12
N ALA A 91 14.18 -16.59 7.16
CA ALA A 91 15.39 -15.97 6.62
C ALA A 91 15.08 -14.64 5.92
N ALA A 92 13.99 -14.58 5.16
CA ALA A 92 13.54 -13.35 4.48
C ALA A 92 13.24 -12.25 5.49
N TYR A 93 12.53 -12.56 6.57
CA TYR A 93 12.21 -11.57 7.60
C TYR A 93 13.45 -11.10 8.37
N ARG A 94 14.42 -11.98 8.60
CA ARG A 94 15.70 -11.57 9.19
C ARG A 94 16.46 -10.60 8.29
N ALA A 95 16.47 -10.86 6.98
CA ALA A 95 17.08 -9.96 6.01
C ALA A 95 16.37 -8.60 5.98
N PHE A 96 15.05 -8.61 6.01
CA PHE A 96 14.23 -7.40 6.06
C PHE A 96 14.58 -6.55 7.29
N ARG A 97 14.65 -7.18 8.48
CA ARG A 97 15.01 -6.47 9.72
C ARG A 97 16.39 -5.81 9.60
N ARG A 98 17.38 -6.52 9.07
CA ARG A 98 18.72 -5.96 8.90
C ARG A 98 18.72 -4.71 8.03
N VAL A 99 18.01 -4.76 6.90
CA VAL A 99 17.96 -3.63 5.98
C VAL A 99 17.30 -2.41 6.64
N ILE A 100 16.20 -2.63 7.35
CA ILE A 100 15.49 -1.55 8.05
C ILE A 100 16.35 -1.00 9.20
N ASP A 101 16.96 -1.86 9.99
CA ASP A 101 17.79 -1.44 11.12
C ASP A 101 18.98 -0.61 10.66
N ASP A 102 19.68 -1.05 9.62
CA ASP A 102 20.81 -0.32 9.05
C ASP A 102 20.38 1.05 8.54
N ALA A 103 19.25 1.13 7.84
CA ALA A 103 18.73 2.39 7.33
C ALA A 103 18.33 3.36 8.46
N VAL A 104 17.75 2.83 9.55
CA VAL A 104 17.38 3.66 10.71
C VAL A 104 18.63 4.16 11.43
N GLU A 105 19.63 3.30 11.63
CA GLU A 105 20.89 3.69 12.28
C GLU A 105 21.64 4.78 11.50
N GLU A 106 21.64 4.73 10.17
CA GLU A 106 22.29 5.74 9.34
C GLU A 106 21.67 7.14 9.50
N ARG A 107 20.40 7.22 9.95
CA ARG A 107 19.72 8.51 10.14
C ARG A 107 20.03 9.16 11.48
N TYR A 108 20.57 8.43 12.42
CA TYR A 108 20.87 8.88 13.76
C TYR A 108 22.37 8.71 14.06
#